data_885c7c0c00d198a1b7b278d3dd37ed54
#
_entry.id   885c7c0c00d198a1b7b278d3dd37ed54
#
_cell.length_a   1.000
_cell.length_b   1.000
_cell.length_c   1.000
_cell.angle_alpha   90.00
_cell.angle_beta   90.00
_cell.angle_gamma   90.00
#
_symmetry.space_group_name_H-M   'P 1'
#
loop_
_entity.id
_entity.type
_entity.pdbx_description
1 polymer ?
#
loop_
_entity_poly.entity_id
_entity_poly.type
_entity_poly.pdbx_seq_one_letter_code
_entity_poly.pdbx_strand_id
1 'polypeptide(L)'
;MPRPRSWPAIVVAAIAAVVAVGALIVALINSTSPAPSAATTTPTYTAAETAAAQRQLCDMYKLAAQAVQIDTAGSDKALARIATTNGAVMLEMAAANPALDASDRDAARALAKTYMTLTAKGSYGVATDAEYQAALDDLIGKDAAMKKVCGGG
;
A
#
# COMPACT_ATOMS: atom_id res chain seq x y z
N MET A 1 54.89 -5.38 -12.76
CA MET A 1 53.47 -5.36 -13.04
C MET A 1 53.06 -3.99 -13.55
N PRO A 2 52.60 -3.85 -14.82
CA PRO A 2 52.20 -2.56 -15.37
C PRO A 2 50.89 -2.12 -14.83
N ARG A 3 50.80 -0.87 -14.29
CA ARG A 3 49.57 -0.23 -13.85
C ARG A 3 48.64 0.02 -15.04
N PRO A 4 47.35 -0.34 -14.96
CA PRO A 4 46.39 -0.04 -16.02
C PRO A 4 46.22 1.48 -16.13
N ARG A 5 46.36 1.98 -17.35
CA ARG A 5 46.28 3.39 -17.73
C ARG A 5 44.82 3.82 -17.64
N SER A 6 44.46 4.57 -16.56
CA SER A 6 43.09 5.01 -16.23
C SER A 6 42.55 6.17 -17.10
N TRP A 7 43.15 6.41 -18.24
CA TRP A 7 42.77 7.52 -19.13
C TRP A 7 41.32 7.46 -19.65
N PRO A 8 40.81 6.30 -20.08
CA PRO A 8 39.39 6.27 -20.52
C PRO A 8 38.39 6.53 -19.39
N ALA A 9 38.71 6.16 -18.14
CA ALA A 9 37.85 6.42 -17.00
C ALA A 9 37.75 7.91 -16.64
N ILE A 10 38.84 8.67 -16.82
CA ILE A 10 38.89 10.11 -16.58
C ILE A 10 38.04 10.86 -17.63
N VAL A 11 38.09 10.42 -18.88
CA VAL A 11 37.32 11.04 -19.98
C VAL A 11 35.81 10.83 -19.76
N VAL A 12 35.39 9.61 -19.36
CA VAL A 12 33.99 9.33 -19.07
C VAL A 12 33.49 10.13 -17.86
N ALA A 13 34.31 10.27 -16.82
CA ALA A 13 33.94 11.07 -15.64
C ALA A 13 33.80 12.57 -15.97
N ALA A 14 34.65 13.09 -16.85
CA ALA A 14 34.58 14.50 -17.29
C ALA A 14 33.30 14.77 -18.11
N ILE A 15 32.89 13.86 -18.99
CA ILE A 15 31.66 13.99 -19.79
C ILE A 15 30.43 13.94 -18.86
N ALA A 16 30.42 13.03 -17.89
CA ALA A 16 29.31 12.93 -16.92
C ALA A 16 29.14 14.22 -16.08
N ALA A 17 30.26 14.84 -15.69
CA ALA A 17 30.23 16.10 -14.94
C ALA A 17 29.66 17.26 -15.77
N VAL A 18 30.02 17.36 -17.06
CA VAL A 18 29.48 18.40 -17.95
C VAL A 18 27.99 18.25 -18.19
N VAL A 19 27.49 17.02 -18.36
CA VAL A 19 26.04 16.75 -18.50
C VAL A 19 25.26 17.08 -17.21
N ALA A 20 25.81 16.77 -16.04
CA ALA A 20 25.19 17.10 -14.75
C ALA A 20 25.09 18.61 -14.52
N VAL A 21 26.13 19.37 -14.86
CA VAL A 21 26.13 20.84 -14.75
C VAL A 21 25.12 21.44 -15.75
N GLY A 22 25.06 20.93 -16.97
CA GLY A 22 24.11 21.38 -17.98
C GLY A 22 22.65 21.17 -17.52
N ALA A 23 22.33 20.01 -16.95
CA ALA A 23 20.98 19.71 -16.40
C ALA A 23 20.63 20.64 -15.22
N LEU A 24 21.59 20.94 -14.35
CA LEU A 24 21.38 21.84 -13.21
C LEU A 24 21.09 23.27 -13.65
N ILE A 25 21.80 23.77 -14.68
CA ILE A 25 21.57 25.11 -15.23
C ILE A 25 20.19 25.20 -15.86
N VAL A 26 19.76 24.21 -16.63
CA VAL A 26 18.40 24.18 -17.22
C VAL A 26 17.34 24.14 -16.13
N ALA A 27 17.53 23.38 -15.06
CA ALA A 27 16.63 23.34 -13.93
C ALA A 27 16.52 24.70 -13.22
N LEU A 28 17.64 25.39 -13.02
CA LEU A 28 17.68 26.71 -12.39
C LEU A 28 17.04 27.82 -13.25
N ILE A 29 17.24 27.78 -14.55
CA ILE A 29 16.63 28.76 -15.48
C ILE A 29 15.12 28.56 -15.57
N ASN A 30 14.64 27.29 -15.57
CA ASN A 30 13.22 26.98 -15.55
C ASN A 30 12.54 27.29 -14.19
N SER A 31 13.31 27.35 -13.10
CA SER A 31 12.78 27.67 -11.77
C SER A 31 12.48 29.17 -11.58
N THR A 32 12.98 30.04 -12.47
CA THR A 32 12.73 31.49 -12.41
C THR A 32 11.53 31.94 -13.23
N SER A 33 10.93 31.09 -14.03
CA SER A 33 9.60 31.35 -14.60
C SER A 33 8.56 31.06 -13.52
N PRO A 34 7.65 32.00 -13.20
CA PRO A 34 6.50 31.68 -12.35
C PRO A 34 5.74 30.58 -13.10
N ALA A 35 5.85 29.36 -12.60
CA ALA A 35 5.03 28.26 -13.07
C ALA A 35 3.59 28.74 -12.92
N PRO A 36 2.73 28.67 -13.97
CA PRO A 36 1.32 28.83 -13.75
C PRO A 36 0.97 27.82 -12.67
N SER A 37 0.43 28.30 -11.54
CA SER A 37 -0.11 27.41 -10.51
C SER A 37 -1.10 26.52 -11.22
N ALA A 38 -0.66 25.30 -11.55
CA ALA A 38 -1.56 24.25 -11.98
C ALA A 38 -2.47 24.09 -10.76
N ALA A 39 -3.67 24.67 -10.85
CA ALA A 39 -4.72 24.35 -9.92
C ALA A 39 -4.84 22.84 -9.98
N THR A 40 -4.40 22.18 -8.91
CA THR A 40 -4.54 20.75 -8.74
C THR A 40 -6.04 20.52 -8.58
N THR A 41 -6.76 20.48 -9.70
CA THR A 41 -8.15 20.05 -9.70
C THR A 41 -8.14 18.63 -9.20
N THR A 42 -8.61 18.43 -7.97
CA THR A 42 -8.86 17.11 -7.43
C THR A 42 -9.71 16.36 -8.46
N PRO A 43 -9.29 15.20 -8.95
CA PRO A 43 -10.06 14.46 -9.93
C PRO A 43 -11.48 14.24 -9.38
N THR A 44 -12.48 14.67 -10.11
CA THR A 44 -13.89 14.43 -9.77
C THR A 44 -14.32 13.16 -10.48
N TYR A 45 -14.70 12.16 -9.73
CA TYR A 45 -15.21 10.89 -10.25
C TYR A 45 -16.72 10.92 -10.33
N THR A 46 -17.29 10.28 -11.35
CA THR A 46 -18.72 10.12 -11.50
C THR A 46 -19.26 9.11 -10.48
N ALA A 47 -20.55 9.20 -10.17
CA ALA A 47 -21.21 8.24 -9.28
C ALA A 47 -21.06 6.78 -9.78
N ALA A 48 -21.02 6.58 -11.12
CA ALA A 48 -20.81 5.27 -11.71
C ALA A 48 -19.39 4.73 -11.46
N GLU A 49 -18.37 5.58 -11.56
CA GLU A 49 -16.98 5.21 -11.27
C GLU A 49 -16.77 4.89 -9.79
N THR A 50 -17.33 5.71 -8.89
CA THR A 50 -17.29 5.46 -7.45
C THR A 50 -17.99 4.14 -7.10
N ALA A 51 -19.18 3.89 -7.65
CA ALA A 51 -19.89 2.64 -7.43
C ALA A 51 -19.15 1.42 -8.00
N ALA A 52 -18.45 1.58 -9.12
CA ALA A 52 -17.61 0.49 -9.68
C ALA A 52 -16.40 0.21 -8.78
N ALA A 53 -15.73 1.25 -8.27
CA ALA A 53 -14.62 1.12 -7.34
C ALA A 53 -15.05 0.45 -6.03
N GLN A 54 -16.21 0.82 -5.49
CA GLN A 54 -16.77 0.19 -4.28
C GLN A 54 -17.09 -1.29 -4.51
N ARG A 55 -17.71 -1.65 -5.63
CA ARG A 55 -17.95 -3.07 -5.97
C ARG A 55 -16.64 -3.85 -6.01
N GLN A 56 -15.62 -3.33 -6.70
CA GLN A 56 -14.30 -3.96 -6.77
C GLN A 56 -13.68 -4.16 -5.37
N LEU A 57 -13.75 -3.14 -4.51
CA LEU A 57 -13.29 -3.24 -3.13
C LEU A 57 -14.01 -4.37 -2.38
N CYS A 58 -15.33 -4.42 -2.50
CA CYS A 58 -16.15 -5.40 -1.78
C CYS A 58 -15.95 -6.83 -2.30
N ASP A 59 -15.71 -7.02 -3.58
CA ASP A 59 -15.36 -8.34 -4.14
C ASP A 59 -14.00 -8.81 -3.62
N MET A 60 -13.01 -7.93 -3.57
CA MET A 60 -11.69 -8.23 -3.01
C MET A 60 -11.77 -8.50 -1.50
N TYR A 61 -12.56 -7.73 -0.76
CA TYR A 61 -12.79 -7.95 0.66
C TYR A 61 -13.42 -9.32 0.93
N LYS A 62 -14.49 -9.69 0.21
CA LYS A 62 -15.15 -10.99 0.36
C LYS A 62 -14.20 -12.16 0.13
N LEU A 63 -13.40 -12.07 -0.92
CA LEU A 63 -12.40 -13.09 -1.25
C LEU A 63 -11.33 -13.19 -0.16
N ALA A 64 -10.77 -12.06 0.28
CA ALA A 64 -9.78 -12.01 1.34
C ALA A 64 -10.32 -12.55 2.67
N ALA A 65 -11.52 -12.12 3.07
CA ALA A 65 -12.16 -12.57 4.32
C ALA A 65 -12.46 -14.07 4.31
N GLN A 66 -12.93 -14.60 3.17
CA GLN A 66 -13.17 -16.04 3.00
C GLN A 66 -11.87 -16.84 3.12
N ALA A 67 -10.80 -16.42 2.45
CA ALA A 67 -9.50 -17.08 2.55
C ALA A 67 -8.97 -17.07 4.00
N VAL A 68 -9.03 -15.91 4.65
CA VAL A 68 -8.64 -15.79 6.07
C VAL A 68 -9.47 -16.71 6.96
N GLN A 69 -10.79 -16.74 6.77
CA GLN A 69 -11.66 -17.60 7.58
C GLN A 69 -11.33 -19.09 7.41
N ILE A 70 -11.07 -19.56 6.19
CA ILE A 70 -10.76 -20.95 5.90
C ILE A 70 -9.39 -21.32 6.50
N ASP A 71 -8.37 -20.53 6.24
CA ASP A 71 -6.99 -20.86 6.59
C ASP A 71 -6.67 -20.63 8.07
N THR A 72 -7.48 -19.82 8.77
CA THR A 72 -7.36 -19.63 10.22
C THR A 72 -8.21 -20.62 11.04
N ALA A 73 -9.14 -21.34 10.42
CA ALA A 73 -9.95 -22.36 11.10
C ALA A 73 -9.15 -23.61 11.49
N GLY A 74 -8.03 -23.84 10.82
CA GLY A 74 -7.12 -24.96 11.09
C GLY A 74 -6.07 -24.65 12.16
N SER A 75 -5.23 -25.65 12.42
CA SER A 75 -4.08 -25.53 13.35
C SER A 75 -2.78 -25.05 12.69
N ASP A 76 -2.75 -24.91 11.35
CA ASP A 76 -1.56 -24.49 10.62
C ASP A 76 -1.37 -22.98 10.69
N LYS A 77 -0.50 -22.56 11.60
CA LYS A 77 -0.17 -21.15 11.80
C LYS A 77 0.53 -20.50 10.58
N ALA A 78 1.17 -21.29 9.72
CA ALA A 78 1.82 -20.76 8.53
C ALA A 78 0.76 -20.38 7.48
N LEU A 79 -0.23 -21.24 7.24
CA LEU A 79 -1.37 -20.91 6.37
C LEU A 79 -2.14 -19.70 6.87
N ALA A 80 -2.44 -19.63 8.16
CA ALA A 80 -3.11 -18.48 8.77
C ALA A 80 -2.35 -17.15 8.51
N ARG A 81 -1.02 -17.17 8.63
CA ARG A 81 -0.18 -15.98 8.32
C ARG A 81 -0.17 -15.62 6.85
N ILE A 82 -0.10 -16.62 5.97
CA ILE A 82 -0.15 -16.40 4.52
C ILE A 82 -1.50 -15.76 4.15
N ALA A 83 -2.61 -16.29 4.63
CA ALA A 83 -3.93 -15.79 4.35
C ALA A 83 -4.13 -14.35 4.85
N THR A 84 -3.73 -14.05 6.08
CA THR A 84 -3.85 -12.69 6.65
C THR A 84 -2.93 -11.69 5.93
N THR A 85 -1.72 -12.10 5.55
CA THR A 85 -0.80 -11.23 4.77
C THR A 85 -1.35 -10.98 3.37
N ASN A 86 -1.82 -12.01 2.67
CA ASN A 86 -2.42 -11.87 1.35
C ASN A 86 -3.69 -11.01 1.40
N GLY A 87 -4.54 -11.23 2.41
CA GLY A 87 -5.73 -10.43 2.63
C GLY A 87 -5.42 -8.95 2.84
N ALA A 88 -4.37 -8.64 3.60
CA ALA A 88 -3.91 -7.26 3.77
C ALA A 88 -3.47 -6.62 2.44
N VAL A 89 -2.67 -7.34 1.64
CA VAL A 89 -2.21 -6.86 0.33
C VAL A 89 -3.39 -6.63 -0.63
N MET A 90 -4.34 -7.55 -0.67
CA MET A 90 -5.54 -7.44 -1.51
C MET A 90 -6.37 -6.19 -1.15
N LEU A 91 -6.56 -5.93 0.14
CA LEU A 91 -7.29 -4.75 0.62
C LEU A 91 -6.54 -3.45 0.31
N GLU A 92 -5.21 -3.41 0.50
CA GLU A 92 -4.40 -2.22 0.16
C GLU A 92 -4.45 -1.92 -1.33
N MET A 93 -4.36 -2.94 -2.19
CA MET A 93 -4.48 -2.78 -3.64
C MET A 93 -5.86 -2.26 -4.05
N ALA A 94 -6.94 -2.79 -3.47
CA ALA A 94 -8.28 -2.30 -3.74
C ALA A 94 -8.49 -0.87 -3.23
N ALA A 95 -7.98 -0.55 -2.03
CA ALA A 95 -8.04 0.77 -1.43
C ALA A 95 -7.21 1.84 -2.17
N ALA A 96 -6.30 1.44 -3.07
CA ALA A 96 -5.54 2.36 -3.91
C ALA A 96 -6.37 3.00 -5.02
N ASN A 97 -7.58 2.51 -5.31
CA ASN A 97 -8.44 3.08 -6.35
C ASN A 97 -8.85 4.52 -5.96
N PRO A 98 -8.47 5.53 -6.77
CA PRO A 98 -8.72 6.93 -6.42
C PRO A 98 -10.21 7.31 -6.48
N ALA A 99 -11.05 6.53 -7.15
CA ALA A 99 -12.49 6.76 -7.26
C ALA A 99 -13.28 6.28 -6.04
N LEU A 100 -12.64 5.59 -5.07
CA LEU A 100 -13.29 5.20 -3.82
C LEU A 100 -13.58 6.41 -2.94
N ASP A 101 -14.70 6.38 -2.24
CA ASP A 101 -14.95 7.29 -1.14
C ASP A 101 -13.88 7.16 -0.05
N ALA A 102 -13.54 8.27 0.60
CA ALA A 102 -12.49 8.30 1.61
C ALA A 102 -12.80 7.35 2.76
N SER A 103 -14.05 7.28 3.21
CA SER A 103 -14.50 6.39 4.28
C SER A 103 -14.29 4.92 3.96
N ASP A 104 -14.58 4.50 2.73
CA ASP A 104 -14.46 3.10 2.29
C ASP A 104 -12.98 2.72 2.17
N ARG A 105 -12.17 3.64 1.61
CA ARG A 105 -10.72 3.50 1.55
C ARG A 105 -10.09 3.35 2.94
N ASP A 106 -10.52 4.20 3.88
CA ASP A 106 -9.97 4.19 5.24
C ASP A 106 -10.39 2.92 6.00
N ALA A 107 -11.61 2.43 5.81
CA ALA A 107 -12.06 1.17 6.38
C ALA A 107 -11.24 -0.02 5.86
N ALA A 108 -10.99 -0.08 4.55
CA ALA A 108 -10.19 -1.13 3.93
C ALA A 108 -8.73 -1.12 4.43
N ARG A 109 -8.10 0.05 4.50
CA ARG A 109 -6.74 0.20 5.03
C ARG A 109 -6.65 -0.13 6.51
N ALA A 110 -7.66 0.25 7.30
CA ALA A 110 -7.71 -0.09 8.70
C ALA A 110 -7.74 -1.62 8.90
N LEU A 111 -8.56 -2.35 8.14
CA LEU A 111 -8.60 -3.81 8.19
C LEU A 111 -7.28 -4.43 7.70
N ALA A 112 -6.71 -3.94 6.60
CA ALA A 112 -5.41 -4.39 6.10
C ALA A 112 -4.31 -4.26 7.18
N LYS A 113 -4.26 -3.12 7.85
CA LYS A 113 -3.32 -2.86 8.94
C LYS A 113 -3.50 -3.84 10.11
N THR A 114 -4.75 -4.16 10.48
CA THR A 114 -4.99 -5.11 11.58
C THR A 114 -4.60 -6.54 11.19
N TYR A 115 -4.81 -6.97 9.95
CA TYR A 115 -4.28 -8.24 9.45
C TYR A 115 -2.76 -8.33 9.59
N MET A 116 -2.03 -7.31 9.18
CA MET A 116 -0.57 -7.27 9.30
C MET A 116 -0.11 -7.23 10.77
N THR A 117 -0.81 -6.46 11.61
CA THR A 117 -0.52 -6.37 13.05
C THR A 117 -0.72 -7.71 13.74
N LEU A 118 -1.83 -8.39 13.46
CA LEU A 118 -2.14 -9.72 14.01
C LEU A 118 -1.10 -10.76 13.56
N THR A 119 -0.73 -10.74 12.27
CA THR A 119 0.32 -11.60 11.72
C THR A 119 1.65 -11.40 12.45
N ALA A 120 2.05 -10.15 12.67
CA ALA A 120 3.30 -9.83 13.36
C ALA A 120 3.24 -10.26 14.83
N LYS A 121 2.18 -9.93 15.56
CA LYS A 121 2.00 -10.30 16.98
C LYS A 121 1.86 -11.81 17.19
N GLY A 122 1.33 -12.54 16.22
CA GLY A 122 1.26 -14.01 16.24
C GLY A 122 2.61 -14.70 16.05
N SER A 123 3.69 -13.96 15.82
CA SER A 123 5.04 -14.52 15.74
C SER A 123 5.59 -14.81 17.14
N TYR A 124 6.34 -15.92 17.25
CA TYR A 124 6.89 -16.35 18.54
C TYR A 124 7.73 -15.26 19.20
N GLY A 125 7.43 -14.96 20.47
CA GLY A 125 8.19 -14.00 21.27
C GLY A 125 7.98 -12.53 20.91
N VAL A 126 7.07 -12.19 19.98
CA VAL A 126 6.81 -10.79 19.59
C VAL A 126 5.80 -10.11 20.50
N ALA A 127 4.78 -10.83 20.96
CA ALA A 127 3.75 -10.28 21.83
C ALA A 127 3.36 -11.28 22.92
N THR A 128 2.81 -10.76 24.01
CA THR A 128 2.14 -11.56 25.03
C THR A 128 0.78 -12.05 24.52
N ASP A 129 0.21 -13.06 25.18
CA ASP A 129 -1.13 -13.56 24.85
C ASP A 129 -2.18 -12.44 24.95
N ALA A 130 -2.10 -11.59 25.96
CA ALA A 130 -3.02 -10.47 26.13
C ALA A 130 -2.93 -9.45 25.00
N GLU A 131 -1.73 -9.13 24.51
CA GLU A 131 -1.52 -8.24 23.38
C GLU A 131 -2.00 -8.85 22.06
N TYR A 132 -1.85 -10.16 21.92
CA TYR A 132 -2.38 -10.89 20.76
C TYR A 132 -3.91 -10.88 20.75
N GLN A 133 -4.55 -11.17 21.90
CA GLN A 133 -6.02 -11.13 22.04
C GLN A 133 -6.57 -9.73 21.75
N ALA A 134 -5.93 -8.67 22.26
CA ALA A 134 -6.34 -7.30 21.96
C ALA A 134 -6.26 -6.98 20.45
N ALA A 135 -5.25 -7.51 19.74
CA ALA A 135 -5.12 -7.34 18.30
C ALA A 135 -6.21 -8.13 17.53
N LEU A 136 -6.62 -9.28 18.05
CA LEU A 136 -7.71 -10.07 17.48
C LEU A 136 -9.06 -9.34 17.65
N ASP A 137 -9.32 -8.76 18.81
CA ASP A 137 -10.52 -7.96 19.06
C ASP A 137 -10.59 -6.73 18.15
N ASP A 138 -9.47 -6.05 17.93
CA ASP A 138 -9.39 -4.93 16.97
C ASP A 138 -9.69 -5.41 15.54
N LEU A 139 -9.15 -6.55 15.13
CA LEU A 139 -9.43 -7.15 13.83
C LEU A 139 -10.94 -7.41 13.65
N ILE A 140 -11.59 -8.00 14.63
CA ILE A 140 -13.03 -8.28 14.59
C ILE A 140 -13.83 -6.97 14.41
N GLY A 141 -13.44 -5.91 15.12
CA GLY A 141 -14.05 -4.59 14.99
C GLY A 141 -13.89 -3.98 13.61
N LYS A 142 -12.68 -4.09 12.99
CA LYS A 142 -12.41 -3.57 11.64
C LYS A 142 -13.10 -4.39 10.56
N ASP A 143 -13.18 -5.72 10.73
CA ASP A 143 -13.94 -6.59 9.83
C ASP A 143 -15.44 -6.26 9.86
N ALA A 144 -16.01 -6.03 11.04
CA ALA A 144 -17.39 -5.58 11.16
C ALA A 144 -17.66 -4.23 10.47
N ALA A 145 -16.67 -3.31 10.49
CA ALA A 145 -16.76 -2.04 9.76
C ALA A 145 -16.76 -2.27 8.23
N MET A 146 -15.88 -3.14 7.72
CA MET A 146 -15.87 -3.50 6.30
C MET A 146 -17.13 -4.24 5.85
N LYS A 147 -17.72 -5.08 6.69
CA LYS A 147 -19.02 -5.70 6.43
C LYS A 147 -20.12 -4.66 6.21
N LYS A 148 -20.14 -3.57 7.00
CA LYS A 148 -21.10 -2.47 6.80
C LYS A 148 -20.87 -1.75 5.47
N VAL A 149 -19.61 -1.44 5.11
CA VAL A 149 -19.26 -0.83 3.82
C VAL A 149 -19.73 -1.67 2.65
N CYS A 150 -19.61 -3.00 2.75
CA CYS A 150 -19.91 -3.93 1.65
C CYS A 150 -21.33 -4.53 1.71
N GLY A 151 -22.23 -4.00 2.56
CA GLY A 151 -23.62 -4.42 2.60
C GLY A 151 -23.82 -5.86 3.10
N GLY A 152 -22.85 -6.40 3.81
CA GLY A 152 -22.90 -7.72 4.42
C GLY A 152 -23.30 -7.62 5.89
N GLY A 153 -24.60 -7.43 6.15
CA GLY A 153 -25.21 -7.64 7.43
C GLY A 153 -26.02 -8.90 7.39
#